data_ff5cc6872ae5cdcfeeb55f242a75cb84
#
_entry.id   ff5cc6872ae5cdcfeeb55f242a75cb84
#
_cell.length_a   1.000
_cell.length_b   1.000
_cell.length_c   1.000
_cell.angle_alpha   90.00
_cell.angle_beta   90.00
_cell.angle_gamma   90.00
#
_symmetry.space_group_name_H-M   'P 1'
#
loop_
_entity.id
_entity.type
_entity.pdbx_description
1 polymer ?
#
loop_
_entity_poly.entity_id
_entity_poly.type
_entity_poly.pdbx_seq_one_letter_code
_entity_poly.pdbx_strand_id
1 'polypeptide(L)'
;MKSSVHPIWWPTLASLSPFLLPFFVQKTRAFHRIRREAAEENQQRIARASPLALPELSSFHVETVVEERAEPGYGKDSGVSYLLRTNLGKVLFDVGFGPDTATFERNFRRLQLSFDDLDGVLVSHLHLDHMDGARAQWANEIRVPEAFGLSGSLPCWVPAACSSRYFSVQPVSGPKQIAAGLGSTGPLATSCFFSGAEYEQAAIALLKDRGLVLVIGCGHPTFELILEMVRKLSPAPIYAIIGGLHLPVTASRVSKCGVALQRLFGTGKDIFDPISDRDLERTLKALQRANAQKVLLSAHDSCDHALQRIQGRLKADVEILQAGCTYCLV
;
A
#
# COMPACT_ATOMS: atom_id res chain seq x y z
N MET A 1 8.75 -6.25 25.62
CA MET A 1 7.72 -6.28 24.55
C MET A 1 6.51 -5.48 25.01
N LYS A 2 6.18 -4.36 24.33
CA LYS A 2 4.94 -3.64 24.64
C LYS A 2 3.79 -4.43 24.03
N SER A 3 2.82 -4.85 24.86
CA SER A 3 1.61 -5.54 24.43
C SER A 3 0.83 -4.72 23.41
N SER A 4 0.26 -5.36 22.39
CA SER A 4 -0.65 -4.73 21.43
C SER A 4 -2.02 -4.40 22.04
N VAL A 5 -2.27 -4.91 23.25
CA VAL A 5 -3.53 -4.74 24.01
C VAL A 5 -3.21 -4.17 25.38
N HIS A 6 -3.94 -3.13 25.76
CA HIS A 6 -3.76 -2.50 27.08
C HIS A 6 -4.10 -3.50 28.21
N PRO A 7 -3.34 -3.53 29.34
CA PRO A 7 -3.54 -4.47 30.44
C PRO A 7 -4.94 -4.50 31.05
N ILE A 8 -5.71 -3.42 30.91
CA ILE A 8 -7.11 -3.34 31.40
C ILE A 8 -8.00 -4.46 30.83
N TRP A 9 -7.66 -5.00 29.65
CA TRP A 9 -8.39 -6.07 29.00
C TRP A 9 -7.98 -7.48 29.43
N TRP A 10 -6.87 -7.65 30.16
CA TRP A 10 -6.35 -8.96 30.50
C TRP A 10 -7.29 -9.80 31.36
N PRO A 11 -8.04 -9.27 32.38
CA PRO A 11 -9.00 -10.07 33.12
C PRO A 11 -10.11 -10.63 32.21
N THR A 12 -10.64 -9.79 31.32
CA THR A 12 -11.67 -10.20 30.34
C THR A 12 -11.13 -11.27 29.38
N LEU A 13 -9.92 -11.08 28.84
CA LEU A 13 -9.28 -12.06 27.97
C LEU A 13 -8.99 -13.37 28.67
N ALA A 14 -8.58 -13.33 29.96
CA ALA A 14 -8.37 -14.52 30.77
C ALA A 14 -9.66 -15.30 31.01
N SER A 15 -10.77 -14.63 31.33
CA SER A 15 -12.05 -15.26 31.52
C SER A 15 -12.65 -15.88 30.26
N LEU A 16 -12.36 -15.28 29.08
CA LEU A 16 -12.80 -15.77 27.78
C LEU A 16 -11.84 -16.80 27.16
N SER A 17 -10.66 -17.00 27.77
CA SER A 17 -9.58 -17.84 27.19
C SER A 17 -10.01 -19.26 26.84
N PRO A 18 -10.89 -20.00 27.61
CA PRO A 18 -11.32 -21.33 27.22
C PRO A 18 -12.04 -21.39 25.88
N PHE A 19 -12.73 -20.29 25.51
CA PHE A 19 -13.46 -20.17 24.24
C PHE A 19 -12.59 -19.60 23.14
N LEU A 20 -11.72 -18.65 23.47
CA LEU A 20 -10.87 -17.97 22.49
C LEU A 20 -9.66 -18.81 22.09
N LEU A 21 -9.12 -19.65 22.97
CA LEU A 21 -7.91 -20.44 22.71
C LEU A 21 -8.07 -21.38 21.50
N PRO A 22 -9.15 -22.19 21.37
CA PRO A 22 -9.34 -23.03 20.17
C PRO A 22 -9.42 -22.20 18.88
N PHE A 23 -10.12 -21.06 18.93
CA PHE A 23 -10.21 -20.13 17.81
C PHE A 23 -8.83 -19.60 17.40
N PHE A 24 -8.02 -19.11 18.33
CA PHE A 24 -6.69 -18.60 18.04
C PHE A 24 -5.74 -19.70 17.55
N VAL A 25 -5.80 -20.90 18.12
CA VAL A 25 -5.01 -22.05 17.64
C VAL A 25 -5.37 -22.38 16.18
N GLN A 26 -6.65 -22.40 15.84
CA GLN A 26 -7.09 -22.64 14.47
C GLN A 26 -6.63 -21.52 13.53
N LYS A 27 -6.79 -20.26 13.94
CA LYS A 27 -6.34 -19.09 13.16
C LYS A 27 -4.82 -19.07 12.95
N THR A 28 -4.03 -19.37 13.98
CA THR A 28 -2.57 -19.48 13.88
C THR A 28 -2.15 -20.58 12.89
N ARG A 29 -2.79 -21.76 12.95
CA ARG A 29 -2.52 -22.83 11.99
C ARG A 29 -2.88 -22.43 10.56
N ALA A 30 -4.02 -21.78 10.36
CA ALA A 30 -4.44 -21.28 9.06
C ALA A 30 -3.47 -20.21 8.55
N PHE A 31 -3.08 -19.25 9.40
CA PHE A 31 -2.11 -18.20 9.07
C PHE A 31 -0.77 -18.80 8.59
N HIS A 32 -0.18 -19.73 9.33
CA HIS A 32 1.09 -20.33 8.95
C HIS A 32 1.00 -21.19 7.68
N ARG A 33 -0.16 -21.83 7.43
CA ARG A 33 -0.39 -22.53 6.16
C ARG A 33 -0.43 -21.55 5.00
N ILE A 34 -1.29 -20.51 5.08
CA ILE A 34 -1.45 -19.48 4.04
C ILE A 34 -0.11 -18.78 3.79
N ARG A 35 0.66 -18.48 4.85
CA ARG A 35 1.98 -17.86 4.73
C ARG A 35 2.96 -18.71 3.92
N ARG A 36 2.93 -20.03 4.06
CA ARG A 36 3.76 -20.94 3.24
C ARG A 36 3.28 -20.96 1.81
N GLU A 37 1.97 -21.10 1.58
CA GLU A 37 1.36 -21.08 0.26
C GLU A 37 1.68 -19.75 -0.46
N ALA A 38 1.55 -18.61 0.22
CA ALA A 38 1.93 -17.30 -0.31
C ALA A 38 3.42 -17.20 -0.66
N ALA A 39 4.30 -17.73 0.18
CA ALA A 39 5.74 -17.73 -0.10
C ALA A 39 6.09 -18.57 -1.34
N GLU A 40 5.49 -19.76 -1.48
CA GLU A 40 5.67 -20.62 -2.65
C GLU A 40 5.11 -19.96 -3.92
N GLU A 41 3.92 -19.36 -3.84
CA GLU A 41 3.32 -18.63 -4.94
C GLU A 41 4.19 -17.46 -5.39
N ASN A 42 4.70 -16.66 -4.46
CA ASN A 42 5.57 -15.54 -4.77
C ASN A 42 6.88 -15.99 -5.43
N GLN A 43 7.49 -17.05 -4.94
CA GLN A 43 8.69 -17.62 -5.57
C GLN A 43 8.40 -18.02 -7.03
N GLN A 44 7.25 -18.66 -7.29
CA GLN A 44 6.86 -19.04 -8.66
C GLN A 44 6.60 -17.81 -9.53
N ARG A 45 5.90 -16.79 -9.00
CA ARG A 45 5.63 -15.54 -9.71
C ARG A 45 6.92 -14.82 -10.09
N ILE A 46 7.85 -14.67 -9.14
CA ILE A 46 9.16 -14.05 -9.36
C ILE A 46 10.02 -14.87 -10.33
N ALA A 47 10.00 -16.19 -10.22
CA ALA A 47 10.75 -17.07 -11.14
C ALA A 47 10.25 -16.99 -12.59
N ARG A 48 8.95 -16.79 -12.80
CA ARG A 48 8.31 -16.63 -14.11
C ARG A 48 8.35 -15.20 -14.65
N ALA A 49 8.68 -14.22 -13.79
CA ALA A 49 8.73 -12.83 -14.21
C ALA A 49 9.87 -12.61 -15.22
N SER A 50 9.58 -11.83 -16.25
CA SER A 50 10.51 -11.42 -17.29
C SER A 50 10.60 -9.90 -17.34
N PRO A 51 11.66 -9.33 -17.92
CA PRO A 51 11.79 -7.88 -18.07
C PRO A 51 10.54 -7.27 -18.72
N LEU A 52 10.05 -6.20 -18.10
CA LEU A 52 8.90 -5.44 -18.59
C LEU A 52 9.40 -4.26 -19.42
N ALA A 53 8.99 -4.21 -20.69
CA ALA A 53 9.34 -3.08 -21.56
C ALA A 53 8.53 -1.85 -21.15
N LEU A 54 9.14 -0.96 -20.36
CA LEU A 54 8.54 0.32 -19.97
C LEU A 54 9.04 1.42 -20.88
N PRO A 55 8.18 2.36 -21.34
CA PRO A 55 8.63 3.55 -22.04
C PRO A 55 9.43 4.44 -21.08
N GLU A 56 10.45 5.12 -21.60
CA GLU A 56 11.15 6.16 -20.86
C GLU A 56 10.26 7.40 -20.72
N LEU A 57 10.00 7.80 -19.49
CA LEU A 57 9.23 9.00 -19.17
C LEU A 57 10.16 10.21 -19.02
N SER A 58 9.77 11.35 -19.58
CA SER A 58 10.49 12.61 -19.40
C SER A 58 10.08 13.35 -18.12
N SER A 59 8.95 13.01 -17.52
CA SER A 59 8.48 13.58 -16.26
C SER A 59 7.62 12.58 -15.49
N PHE A 60 7.69 12.69 -14.16
CA PHE A 60 6.85 11.93 -13.22
C PHE A 60 6.51 12.81 -12.02
N HIS A 61 5.24 12.97 -11.72
CA HIS A 61 4.76 13.76 -10.59
C HIS A 61 3.81 12.90 -9.74
N VAL A 62 3.93 13.06 -8.42
CA VAL A 62 3.00 12.48 -7.46
C VAL A 62 2.23 13.61 -6.80
N GLU A 63 0.95 13.66 -7.05
CA GLU A 63 0.04 14.60 -6.40
C GLU A 63 -0.76 13.85 -5.33
N THR A 64 -0.53 14.19 -4.07
CA THR A 64 -1.07 13.42 -2.94
C THR A 64 -2.48 13.89 -2.62
N VAL A 65 -3.47 13.04 -2.88
CA VAL A 65 -4.89 13.32 -2.64
C VAL A 65 -5.27 12.98 -1.19
N VAL A 66 -4.90 11.77 -0.74
CA VAL A 66 -5.19 11.30 0.63
C VAL A 66 -3.91 10.78 1.27
N GLU A 67 -3.65 11.21 2.49
CA GLU A 67 -2.54 10.79 3.34
C GLU A 67 -2.82 11.11 4.82
N GLU A 68 -2.13 10.43 5.74
CA GLU A 68 -2.19 10.64 7.20
C GLU A 68 -1.72 12.05 7.60
N ARG A 69 -0.85 12.68 6.81
CA ARG A 69 -0.43 14.07 6.95
C ARG A 69 -0.99 14.92 5.82
N ALA A 70 -1.24 16.19 6.09
CA ALA A 70 -1.81 17.10 5.11
C ALA A 70 -1.29 18.52 5.26
N GLU A 71 -1.20 19.22 4.14
CA GLU A 71 -0.98 20.66 4.08
C GLU A 71 -2.17 21.43 4.66
N PRO A 72 -1.95 22.67 5.15
CA PRO A 72 -3.03 23.52 5.63
C PRO A 72 -4.18 23.65 4.61
N GLY A 73 -5.40 23.37 5.07
CA GLY A 73 -6.61 23.43 4.27
C GLY A 73 -6.98 22.12 3.56
N TYR A 74 -6.14 21.10 3.57
CA TYR A 74 -6.47 19.75 3.10
C TYR A 74 -6.91 18.84 4.25
N GLY A 75 -7.75 17.88 3.93
CA GLY A 75 -8.10 16.81 4.88
C GLY A 75 -7.02 15.76 4.94
N LYS A 76 -6.81 15.21 6.14
CA LYS A 76 -5.96 14.05 6.38
C LYS A 76 -6.80 12.82 6.71
N ASP A 77 -6.30 11.66 6.36
CA ASP A 77 -6.94 10.38 6.65
C ASP A 77 -5.90 9.27 6.71
N SER A 78 -6.20 8.18 7.39
CA SER A 78 -5.32 7.00 7.46
C SER A 78 -5.43 6.09 6.23
N GLY A 79 -5.73 6.65 5.08
CA GLY A 79 -5.80 5.98 3.78
C GLY A 79 -4.85 6.59 2.76
N VAL A 80 -4.82 6.01 1.57
CA VAL A 80 -3.92 6.42 0.49
C VAL A 80 -4.69 6.73 -0.79
N SER A 81 -4.36 7.85 -1.40
CA SER A 81 -4.68 8.12 -2.81
C SER A 81 -3.67 9.10 -3.40
N TYR A 82 -3.07 8.73 -4.53
CA TYR A 82 -2.09 9.53 -5.25
C TYR A 82 -2.48 9.66 -6.73
N LEU A 83 -2.44 10.86 -7.29
CA LEU A 83 -2.46 11.02 -8.73
C LEU A 83 -1.02 10.91 -9.25
N LEU A 84 -0.77 9.89 -10.05
CA LEU A 84 0.49 9.68 -10.76
C LEU A 84 0.36 10.32 -12.15
N ARG A 85 1.09 11.41 -12.37
CA ARG A 85 1.09 12.15 -13.63
C ARG A 85 2.42 11.97 -14.34
N THR A 86 2.38 11.58 -15.60
CA THR A 86 3.54 11.44 -16.46
C THR A 86 3.37 12.31 -17.71
N ASN A 87 4.40 12.37 -18.56
CA ASN A 87 4.27 12.99 -19.90
C ASN A 87 3.37 12.17 -20.86
N LEU A 88 2.95 10.96 -20.47
CA LEU A 88 2.10 10.07 -21.29
C LEU A 88 0.67 9.93 -20.76
N GLY A 89 0.35 10.54 -19.60
CA GLY A 89 -1.00 10.50 -19.06
C GLY A 89 -1.06 10.55 -17.54
N LYS A 90 -2.21 10.15 -16.98
CA LYS A 90 -2.53 10.25 -15.56
C LYS A 90 -3.22 8.98 -15.07
N VAL A 91 -2.73 8.41 -13.97
CA VAL A 91 -3.36 7.27 -13.30
C VAL A 91 -3.58 7.60 -11.82
N LEU A 92 -4.77 7.37 -11.32
CA LEU A 92 -5.06 7.45 -9.89
C LEU A 92 -4.61 6.13 -9.22
N PHE A 93 -3.76 6.23 -8.22
CA PHE A 93 -3.29 5.12 -7.41
C PHE A 93 -4.04 5.11 -6.10
N ASP A 94 -4.88 4.11 -5.86
CA ASP A 94 -5.81 3.94 -4.73
C ASP A 94 -6.85 5.07 -4.58
N VAL A 95 -7.90 4.83 -3.79
CA VAL A 95 -9.04 5.76 -3.62
C VAL A 95 -9.33 6.10 -2.15
N GLY A 96 -8.44 5.72 -1.23
CA GLY A 96 -8.58 6.00 0.19
C GLY A 96 -9.81 5.34 0.83
N PHE A 97 -10.38 6.00 1.85
CA PHE A 97 -11.60 5.58 2.53
C PHE A 97 -12.90 6.04 1.82
N GLY A 98 -12.78 6.79 0.73
CA GLY A 98 -13.90 7.25 -0.10
C GLY A 98 -15.00 7.97 0.69
N PRO A 99 -16.29 7.59 0.50
CA PRO A 99 -17.41 8.26 1.14
C PRO A 99 -17.50 8.08 2.66
N ASP A 100 -16.78 7.13 3.24
CA ASP A 100 -16.82 6.92 4.70
C ASP A 100 -16.21 8.11 5.47
N THR A 101 -15.31 8.90 4.86
CA THR A 101 -14.63 10.04 5.51
C THR A 101 -14.78 11.38 4.79
N ALA A 102 -15.28 11.40 3.58
CA ALA A 102 -15.36 12.56 2.67
C ALA A 102 -14.00 13.26 2.39
N THR A 103 -12.89 12.73 2.91
CA THR A 103 -11.56 13.31 2.73
C THR A 103 -11.12 13.24 1.28
N PHE A 104 -11.31 12.09 0.63
CA PHE A 104 -11.00 11.88 -0.77
C PHE A 104 -11.72 12.90 -1.66
N GLU A 105 -13.06 12.99 -1.57
CA GLU A 105 -13.85 13.90 -2.41
C GLU A 105 -13.43 15.36 -2.21
N ARG A 106 -13.30 15.79 -0.95
CA ARG A 106 -12.92 17.18 -0.64
C ARG A 106 -11.56 17.54 -1.22
N ASN A 107 -10.55 16.69 -1.00
CA ASN A 107 -9.20 16.95 -1.48
C ASN A 107 -9.11 16.86 -3.00
N PHE A 108 -9.75 15.87 -3.62
CA PHE A 108 -9.82 15.69 -5.07
C PHE A 108 -10.38 16.92 -5.77
N ARG A 109 -11.52 17.46 -5.25
CA ARG A 109 -12.12 18.70 -5.75
C ARG A 109 -11.23 19.91 -5.50
N ARG A 110 -10.58 20.00 -4.33
CA ARG A 110 -9.69 21.14 -4.00
C ARG A 110 -8.44 21.17 -4.89
N LEU A 111 -7.91 20.02 -5.26
CA LEU A 111 -6.82 19.87 -6.23
C LEU A 111 -7.30 20.08 -7.69
N GLN A 112 -8.59 20.37 -7.89
CA GLN A 112 -9.20 20.56 -9.22
C GLN A 112 -9.00 19.35 -10.15
N LEU A 113 -9.01 18.14 -9.59
CA LEU A 113 -8.89 16.90 -10.35
C LEU A 113 -10.23 16.49 -10.94
N SER A 114 -10.19 15.82 -12.10
CA SER A 114 -11.33 15.21 -12.74
C SER A 114 -11.02 13.77 -13.13
N PHE A 115 -11.99 12.87 -12.98
CA PHE A 115 -11.90 11.51 -13.48
C PHE A 115 -11.90 11.45 -15.02
N ASP A 116 -12.44 12.46 -15.69
CA ASP A 116 -12.43 12.56 -17.15
C ASP A 116 -11.02 12.76 -17.72
N ASP A 117 -10.10 13.25 -16.90
CA ASP A 117 -8.69 13.45 -17.26
C ASP A 117 -7.82 12.22 -17.03
N LEU A 118 -8.37 11.14 -16.46
CA LEU A 118 -7.61 9.96 -16.08
C LEU A 118 -7.63 8.89 -17.17
N ASP A 119 -6.50 8.23 -17.36
CA ASP A 119 -6.38 7.04 -18.20
C ASP A 119 -6.76 5.75 -17.46
N GLY A 120 -6.92 5.82 -16.14
CA GLY A 120 -7.37 4.70 -15.32
C GLY A 120 -7.06 4.86 -13.84
N VAL A 121 -7.42 3.83 -13.10
CA VAL A 121 -7.16 3.67 -11.65
C VAL A 121 -6.34 2.41 -11.44
N LEU A 122 -5.34 2.47 -10.59
CA LEU A 122 -4.59 1.30 -10.12
C LEU A 122 -4.84 1.13 -8.63
N VAL A 123 -5.45 0.03 -8.23
CA VAL A 123 -5.63 -0.30 -6.81
C VAL A 123 -4.52 -1.23 -6.37
N SER A 124 -3.75 -0.81 -5.37
CA SER A 124 -2.61 -1.56 -4.86
C SER A 124 -3.05 -2.88 -4.22
N HIS A 125 -4.05 -2.83 -3.34
CA HIS A 125 -4.63 -3.99 -2.65
C HIS A 125 -6.04 -3.69 -2.14
N LEU A 126 -6.77 -4.72 -1.69
CA LEU A 126 -8.19 -4.61 -1.38
C LEU A 126 -8.46 -4.40 0.13
N HIS A 127 -7.69 -3.51 0.77
CA HIS A 127 -7.98 -3.04 2.13
C HIS A 127 -8.84 -1.77 2.12
N LEU A 128 -9.56 -1.58 3.21
CA LEU A 128 -10.56 -0.53 3.37
C LEU A 128 -10.05 0.89 3.11
N ASP A 129 -8.80 1.14 3.43
CA ASP A 129 -8.10 2.42 3.31
C ASP A 129 -7.52 2.70 1.91
N HIS A 130 -7.74 1.76 0.96
CA HIS A 130 -7.32 1.85 -0.43
C HIS A 130 -8.47 1.71 -1.45
N MET A 131 -9.63 1.20 -1.02
CA MET A 131 -10.73 0.86 -1.93
C MET A 131 -12.10 1.47 -1.56
N ASP A 132 -12.14 2.52 -0.74
CA ASP A 132 -13.36 3.24 -0.37
C ASP A 132 -14.03 2.77 0.93
N GLY A 133 -13.27 2.28 1.91
CA GLY A 133 -13.75 2.07 3.25
C GLY A 133 -14.25 0.66 3.58
N ALA A 134 -14.74 0.49 4.82
CA ALA A 134 -15.08 -0.82 5.35
C ALA A 134 -16.25 -1.49 4.61
N ARG A 135 -17.22 -0.71 4.14
CA ARG A 135 -18.36 -1.24 3.36
C ARG A 135 -17.92 -1.76 2.01
N ALA A 136 -16.99 -1.06 1.35
CA ALA A 136 -16.40 -1.46 0.09
C ALA A 136 -15.61 -2.75 0.25
N GLN A 137 -14.75 -2.84 1.25
CA GLN A 137 -14.01 -4.05 1.55
C GLN A 137 -14.92 -5.25 1.85
N TRP A 138 -15.97 -5.05 2.65
CA TRP A 138 -16.90 -6.13 2.96
C TRP A 138 -17.70 -6.61 1.74
N ALA A 139 -18.10 -5.67 0.87
CA ALA A 139 -18.79 -5.98 -0.38
C ALA A 139 -17.84 -6.49 -1.48
N ASN A 140 -16.54 -6.44 -1.27
CA ASN A 140 -15.52 -6.67 -2.29
C ASN A 140 -15.76 -5.83 -3.56
N GLU A 141 -16.07 -4.55 -3.37
CA GLU A 141 -16.44 -3.60 -4.43
C GLU A 141 -15.61 -2.33 -4.30
N ILE A 142 -14.84 -1.97 -5.33
CA ILE A 142 -14.14 -0.68 -5.37
C ILE A 142 -15.17 0.41 -5.65
N ARG A 143 -15.16 1.45 -4.81
CA ARG A 143 -16.14 2.52 -4.82
C ARG A 143 -15.45 3.88 -4.78
N VAL A 144 -16.18 4.89 -5.21
CA VAL A 144 -15.89 6.31 -5.03
C VAL A 144 -17.21 7.04 -4.76
N PRO A 145 -17.17 8.27 -4.23
CA PRO A 145 -18.39 9.07 -4.03
C PRO A 145 -19.25 9.15 -5.29
N GLU A 146 -20.54 8.88 -5.16
CA GLU A 146 -21.51 8.93 -6.27
C GLU A 146 -21.58 10.31 -6.97
N ALA A 147 -21.22 11.36 -6.22
CA ALA A 147 -21.16 12.73 -6.71
C ALA A 147 -20.17 12.95 -7.87
N PHE A 148 -19.30 11.97 -8.18
CA PHE A 148 -18.42 12.00 -9.36
C PHE A 148 -19.12 11.52 -10.64
N GLY A 149 -20.27 10.88 -10.55
CA GLY A 149 -21.11 10.51 -11.72
C GLY A 149 -20.46 9.53 -12.70
N LEU A 150 -19.57 8.65 -12.22
CA LEU A 150 -18.84 7.73 -13.10
C LEU A 150 -19.73 6.66 -13.70
N SER A 151 -19.53 6.39 -15.00
CA SER A 151 -20.33 5.45 -15.80
C SER A 151 -19.79 4.01 -15.86
N GLY A 152 -18.70 3.71 -15.15
CA GLY A 152 -18.08 2.38 -15.15
C GLY A 152 -17.16 2.08 -16.33
N SER A 153 -16.83 3.07 -17.16
CA SER A 153 -15.98 2.87 -18.36
C SER A 153 -14.48 3.00 -18.08
N LEU A 154 -14.09 3.77 -17.06
CA LEU A 154 -12.68 4.01 -16.75
C LEU A 154 -11.99 2.71 -16.29
N PRO A 155 -10.86 2.28 -16.90
CA PRO A 155 -10.15 1.07 -16.49
C PRO A 155 -9.68 1.13 -15.04
N CYS A 156 -9.82 0.01 -14.31
CA CYS A 156 -9.33 -0.12 -12.94
C CYS A 156 -8.56 -1.42 -12.78
N TRP A 157 -7.23 -1.34 -12.66
CA TRP A 157 -6.37 -2.50 -12.49
C TRP A 157 -6.28 -2.90 -11.01
N VAL A 158 -6.60 -4.16 -10.73
CA VAL A 158 -6.74 -4.69 -9.37
C VAL A 158 -5.88 -5.95 -9.17
N PRO A 159 -5.33 -6.19 -7.96
CA PRO A 159 -4.46 -7.34 -7.69
C PRO A 159 -5.20 -8.66 -7.51
N ALA A 160 -6.52 -8.59 -7.26
CA ALA A 160 -7.39 -9.75 -7.05
C ALA A 160 -8.79 -9.47 -7.58
N ALA A 161 -9.61 -10.51 -7.72
CA ALA A 161 -10.98 -10.37 -8.19
C ALA A 161 -11.83 -9.55 -7.23
N CYS A 162 -12.45 -8.50 -7.74
CA CYS A 162 -13.43 -7.67 -7.07
C CYS A 162 -14.42 -7.09 -8.10
N SER A 163 -15.41 -6.33 -7.65
CA SER A 163 -16.36 -5.65 -8.51
C SER A 163 -16.23 -4.13 -8.40
N SER A 164 -16.86 -3.42 -9.32
CA SER A 164 -17.12 -1.99 -9.22
C SER A 164 -18.27 -1.62 -10.17
N ARG A 165 -19.14 -0.72 -9.74
CA ARG A 165 -20.11 -0.06 -10.61
C ARG A 165 -19.57 1.25 -11.21
N TYR A 166 -18.46 1.72 -10.71
CA TYR A 166 -17.83 2.98 -11.10
C TYR A 166 -16.72 2.81 -12.13
N PHE A 167 -16.12 1.62 -12.19
CA PHE A 167 -14.93 1.34 -12.99
C PHE A 167 -15.07 0.04 -13.79
N SER A 168 -14.36 -0.02 -14.92
CA SER A 168 -14.15 -1.25 -15.67
C SER A 168 -13.02 -2.05 -15.02
N VAL A 169 -13.36 -2.98 -14.11
CA VAL A 169 -12.39 -3.73 -13.31
C VAL A 169 -11.59 -4.70 -14.19
N GLN A 170 -10.27 -4.66 -14.09
CA GLN A 170 -9.33 -5.48 -14.81
C GLN A 170 -8.37 -6.18 -13.84
N PRO A 171 -8.60 -7.43 -13.46
CA PRO A 171 -7.68 -8.18 -12.63
C PRO A 171 -6.31 -8.34 -13.29
N VAL A 172 -5.26 -8.08 -12.53
CA VAL A 172 -3.86 -8.23 -12.95
C VAL A 172 -3.35 -9.57 -12.43
N SER A 173 -2.97 -10.47 -13.34
CA SER A 173 -2.48 -11.80 -12.98
C SER A 173 -0.95 -11.91 -12.86
N GLY A 174 -0.23 -10.93 -13.40
CA GLY A 174 1.23 -10.86 -13.39
C GLY A 174 1.73 -9.50 -13.87
N PRO A 175 3.05 -9.29 -13.94
CA PRO A 175 3.61 -8.02 -14.38
C PRO A 175 3.12 -7.63 -15.78
N LYS A 176 2.67 -6.38 -15.93
CA LYS A 176 2.19 -5.86 -17.22
C LYS A 176 2.29 -4.34 -17.28
N GLN A 177 2.35 -3.80 -18.49
CA GLN A 177 2.10 -2.39 -18.71
C GLN A 177 0.63 -2.05 -18.45
N ILE A 178 0.42 -0.84 -17.93
CA ILE A 178 -0.89 -0.21 -17.76
C ILE A 178 -0.90 1.14 -18.50
N ALA A 179 -1.78 2.07 -18.13
CA ALA A 179 -1.81 3.38 -18.78
C ALA A 179 -0.68 4.31 -18.35
N ALA A 180 -0.56 5.46 -19.01
CA ALA A 180 0.36 6.57 -18.72
C ALA A 180 1.84 6.16 -18.67
N GLY A 181 2.24 5.10 -19.36
CA GLY A 181 3.62 4.59 -19.36
C GLY A 181 4.02 3.87 -18.06
N LEU A 182 3.08 3.58 -17.21
CA LEU A 182 3.30 2.82 -15.98
C LEU A 182 3.24 1.31 -16.23
N GLY A 183 3.82 0.55 -15.32
CA GLY A 183 3.64 -0.89 -15.21
C GLY A 183 3.16 -1.28 -13.82
N SER A 184 2.50 -2.44 -13.72
CA SER A 184 2.23 -3.13 -12.47
C SER A 184 3.25 -4.24 -12.27
N THR A 185 3.70 -4.44 -11.03
CA THR A 185 4.51 -5.61 -10.64
C THR A 185 3.73 -6.91 -10.75
N GLY A 186 2.41 -6.83 -10.94
CA GLY A 186 1.51 -7.94 -10.67
C GLY A 186 1.37 -8.20 -9.17
N PRO A 187 0.41 -9.03 -8.78
CA PRO A 187 0.12 -9.30 -7.38
C PRO A 187 1.21 -10.13 -6.73
N LEU A 188 1.61 -9.74 -5.52
CA LEU A 188 2.40 -10.54 -4.58
C LEU A 188 1.52 -10.91 -3.39
N ALA A 189 1.56 -12.18 -3.01
CA ALA A 189 0.72 -12.71 -1.95
C ALA A 189 1.31 -12.45 -0.57
N THR A 190 0.44 -12.21 0.41
CA THR A 190 0.79 -12.16 1.83
C THR A 190 -0.26 -12.91 2.65
N SER A 191 0.05 -13.20 3.92
CA SER A 191 -0.89 -13.76 4.87
C SER A 191 -1.19 -12.76 5.96
N CYS A 192 -2.44 -12.38 6.12
CA CYS A 192 -2.90 -11.58 7.23
C CYS A 192 -3.63 -12.46 8.25
N PHE A 193 -3.36 -12.25 9.54
CA PHE A 193 -3.81 -13.18 10.59
C PHE A 193 -5.33 -13.32 10.64
N PHE A 194 -6.07 -12.25 10.44
CA PHE A 194 -7.53 -12.25 10.53
C PHE A 194 -8.22 -12.44 9.19
N SER A 195 -7.73 -11.82 8.11
CA SER A 195 -8.34 -11.81 6.79
C SER A 195 -7.87 -12.95 5.87
N GLY A 196 -6.71 -13.55 6.15
CA GLY A 196 -6.22 -14.69 5.37
C GLY A 196 -5.24 -14.28 4.26
N ALA A 197 -5.39 -14.88 3.07
CA ALA A 197 -4.54 -14.53 1.92
C ALA A 197 -4.95 -13.18 1.34
N GLU A 198 -3.97 -12.34 1.08
CA GLU A 198 -4.14 -11.02 0.46
C GLU A 198 -3.08 -10.82 -0.61
N TYR A 199 -3.38 -9.91 -1.54
CA TYR A 199 -2.53 -9.63 -2.69
C TYR A 199 -2.32 -8.13 -2.83
N GLU A 200 -1.07 -7.74 -3.02
CA GLU A 200 -0.70 -6.35 -3.30
C GLU A 200 0.16 -6.26 -4.54
N GLN A 201 -0.09 -5.24 -5.37
CA GLN A 201 0.73 -4.87 -6.52
C GLN A 201 1.29 -3.46 -6.33
N ALA A 202 2.49 -3.21 -6.86
CA ALA A 202 3.09 -1.89 -6.90
C ALA A 202 3.06 -1.34 -8.34
N ALA A 203 3.04 -0.01 -8.48
CA ALA A 203 3.29 0.63 -9.76
C ALA A 203 4.79 0.86 -9.96
N ILE A 204 5.26 0.71 -11.20
CA ILE A 204 6.63 1.01 -11.61
C ILE A 204 6.63 1.90 -12.85
N ALA A 205 7.61 2.78 -12.96
CA ALA A 205 7.85 3.61 -14.13
C ALA A 205 9.34 3.74 -14.38
N LEU A 206 9.74 3.95 -15.64
CA LEU A 206 11.12 4.22 -16.00
C LEU A 206 11.29 5.70 -16.34
N LEU A 207 11.96 6.43 -15.46
CA LEU A 207 12.26 7.86 -15.69
C LEU A 207 13.59 8.00 -16.44
N LYS A 208 13.56 8.71 -17.54
CA LYS A 208 14.71 8.92 -18.43
C LYS A 208 15.90 9.48 -17.65
N ASP A 209 17.09 8.95 -17.91
CA ASP A 209 18.37 9.36 -17.31
C ASP A 209 18.44 9.26 -15.76
N ARG A 210 17.39 8.74 -15.12
CA ARG A 210 17.29 8.59 -13.65
C ARG A 210 17.20 7.13 -13.21
N GLY A 211 16.24 6.38 -13.76
CA GLY A 211 15.97 5.00 -13.38
C GLY A 211 14.52 4.75 -12.99
N LEU A 212 14.27 3.71 -12.19
CA LEU A 212 12.94 3.31 -11.82
C LEU A 212 12.34 4.17 -10.70
N VAL A 213 11.08 4.50 -10.87
CA VAL A 213 10.19 5.01 -9.82
C VAL A 213 9.29 3.85 -9.39
N LEU A 214 9.23 3.58 -8.10
CA LEU A 214 8.42 2.52 -7.49
C LEU A 214 7.38 3.14 -6.57
N VAL A 215 6.09 2.86 -6.80
CA VAL A 215 4.97 3.33 -5.96
C VAL A 215 4.29 2.13 -5.32
N ILE A 216 4.21 2.13 -3.99
CA ILE A 216 3.76 1.03 -3.14
C ILE A 216 2.55 1.50 -2.33
N GLY A 217 1.52 0.66 -2.16
CA GLY A 217 0.39 0.95 -1.29
C GLY A 217 0.79 0.90 0.18
N CYS A 218 0.81 -0.29 0.74
CA CYS A 218 1.24 -0.56 2.12
C CYS A 218 2.55 -1.36 2.23
N GLY A 219 2.88 -2.17 1.22
CA GLY A 219 4.04 -3.06 1.30
C GLY A 219 3.80 -4.32 2.14
N HIS A 220 2.58 -4.82 2.21
CA HIS A 220 2.22 -6.03 2.95
C HIS A 220 3.03 -7.29 2.58
N PRO A 221 3.41 -7.52 1.30
CA PRO A 221 4.29 -8.61 0.92
C PRO A 221 5.72 -8.49 1.44
N THR A 222 6.07 -7.35 2.04
CA THR A 222 7.36 -6.84 2.43
C THR A 222 8.11 -6.12 1.30
N PHE A 223 8.81 -5.05 1.66
CA PHE A 223 9.61 -4.29 0.69
C PHE A 223 10.68 -5.16 0.01
N GLU A 224 11.26 -6.10 0.76
CA GLU A 224 12.28 -7.03 0.24
C GLU A 224 11.76 -7.86 -0.93
N LEU A 225 10.55 -8.38 -0.81
CA LEU A 225 9.94 -9.20 -1.85
C LEU A 225 9.53 -8.36 -3.07
N ILE A 226 8.96 -7.16 -2.82
CA ILE A 226 8.65 -6.20 -3.88
C ILE A 226 9.92 -5.83 -4.65
N LEU A 227 11.02 -5.55 -3.94
CA LEU A 227 12.32 -5.23 -4.54
C LEU A 227 12.86 -6.39 -5.39
N GLU A 228 12.69 -7.64 -4.93
CA GLU A 228 13.09 -8.83 -5.69
C GLU A 228 12.31 -8.94 -7.00
N MET A 229 10.99 -8.75 -6.98
CA MET A 229 10.16 -8.70 -8.18
C MET A 229 10.60 -7.58 -9.13
N VAL A 230 10.77 -6.36 -8.63
CA VAL A 230 11.16 -5.19 -9.44
C VAL A 230 12.49 -5.42 -10.16
N ARG A 231 13.45 -6.06 -9.51
CA ARG A 231 14.76 -6.41 -10.13
C ARG A 231 14.65 -7.46 -11.24
N LYS A 232 13.61 -8.28 -11.25
CA LYS A 232 13.29 -9.19 -12.38
C LYS A 232 12.69 -8.43 -13.55
N LEU A 233 11.93 -7.37 -13.26
CA LEU A 233 11.22 -6.59 -14.27
C LEU A 233 12.12 -5.59 -14.98
N SER A 234 13.16 -5.06 -14.32
CA SER A 234 14.08 -4.10 -14.94
C SER A 234 15.46 -4.13 -14.27
N PRO A 235 16.54 -4.06 -15.04
CA PRO A 235 17.90 -3.89 -14.56
C PRO A 235 18.24 -2.44 -14.17
N ALA A 236 17.38 -1.48 -14.49
CA ALA A 236 17.62 -0.07 -14.21
C ALA A 236 17.74 0.19 -12.69
N PRO A 237 18.58 1.14 -12.26
CA PRO A 237 18.68 1.51 -10.85
C PRO A 237 17.35 2.08 -10.35
N ILE A 238 17.06 1.91 -9.06
CA ILE A 238 15.88 2.54 -8.46
C ILE A 238 16.24 3.99 -8.13
N TYR A 239 15.51 4.92 -8.75
CA TYR A 239 15.66 6.35 -8.52
C TYR A 239 14.82 6.80 -7.32
N ALA A 240 13.53 6.41 -7.29
CA ALA A 240 12.61 6.83 -6.23
C ALA A 240 11.75 5.67 -5.70
N ILE A 241 11.48 5.70 -4.40
CA ILE A 241 10.54 4.81 -3.70
C ILE A 241 9.48 5.67 -3.04
N ILE A 242 8.21 5.37 -3.27
CA ILE A 242 7.07 6.18 -2.86
C ILE A 242 6.03 5.29 -2.20
N GLY A 243 5.45 5.71 -1.07
CA GLY A 243 4.31 5.07 -0.43
C GLY A 243 4.61 4.36 0.88
N GLY A 244 3.81 3.35 1.22
CA GLY A 244 3.79 2.66 2.50
C GLY A 244 4.79 1.50 2.60
N LEU A 245 5.19 1.19 3.83
CA LEU A 245 6.09 0.09 4.16
C LEU A 245 5.57 -0.81 5.28
N HIS A 246 4.40 -0.49 5.80
CA HIS A 246 3.67 -1.19 6.87
C HIS A 246 4.54 -1.58 8.08
N LEU A 247 5.14 -0.57 8.72
CA LEU A 247 6.06 -0.75 9.85
C LEU A 247 5.49 -0.20 11.18
N PRO A 248 4.34 -0.70 11.68
CA PRO A 248 3.77 -0.30 12.98
C PRO A 248 4.49 -1.03 14.14
N VAL A 249 5.81 -0.89 14.26
CA VAL A 249 6.65 -1.61 15.24
C VAL A 249 6.44 -1.13 16.68
N THR A 250 5.92 0.09 16.86
CA THR A 250 5.48 0.62 18.18
C THR A 250 3.99 0.92 18.15
N ALA A 251 3.44 1.34 19.30
CA ALA A 251 2.04 1.81 19.35
C ALA A 251 1.84 2.91 18.32
N SER A 252 0.94 2.66 17.37
CA SER A 252 0.67 3.56 16.27
C SER A 252 -0.32 4.67 16.68
N ARG A 253 -0.47 5.66 15.81
CA ARG A 253 -1.47 6.73 15.92
C ARG A 253 -2.90 6.18 15.91
N VAL A 254 -3.13 5.02 15.26
CA VAL A 254 -4.44 4.35 15.21
C VAL A 254 -4.54 3.32 16.36
N SER A 255 -4.76 3.84 17.57
CA SER A 255 -5.12 3.02 18.72
C SER A 255 -6.55 3.33 19.13
N LYS A 256 -7.45 2.33 19.08
CA LYS A 256 -8.83 2.46 19.56
C LYS A 256 -9.01 1.58 20.81
N CYS A 257 -9.55 2.18 21.88
CA CYS A 257 -9.81 1.48 23.15
C CYS A 257 -8.58 0.72 23.71
N GLY A 258 -7.38 1.26 23.52
CA GLY A 258 -6.13 0.63 23.99
C GLY A 258 -5.66 -0.56 23.13
N VAL A 259 -6.20 -0.73 21.92
CA VAL A 259 -5.78 -1.76 20.97
C VAL A 259 -5.09 -1.11 19.79
N ALA A 260 -3.84 -1.49 19.52
CA ALA A 260 -3.05 -1.01 18.38
C ALA A 260 -3.42 -1.80 17.12
N LEU A 261 -4.50 -1.38 16.44
CA LEU A 261 -5.09 -2.13 15.32
C LEU A 261 -4.07 -2.39 14.19
N GLN A 262 -3.29 -1.40 13.78
CA GLN A 262 -2.29 -1.56 12.72
C GLN A 262 -1.22 -2.62 13.04
N ARG A 263 -0.95 -2.92 14.31
CA ARG A 263 -0.02 -3.99 14.72
C ARG A 263 -0.65 -5.38 14.65
N LEU A 264 -1.97 -5.46 14.64
CA LEU A 264 -2.72 -6.72 14.58
C LEU A 264 -3.17 -7.06 13.16
N PHE A 265 -3.37 -6.04 12.34
CA PHE A 265 -3.87 -6.20 10.97
C PHE A 265 -2.79 -5.80 9.97
N GLY A 266 -2.72 -6.50 8.85
CA GLY A 266 -1.89 -6.15 7.70
C GLY A 266 -0.38 -6.37 7.84
N THR A 267 0.14 -6.78 9.02
CA THR A 267 1.61 -6.88 9.23
C THR A 267 2.27 -8.11 8.62
N GLY A 268 1.51 -9.08 8.09
CA GLY A 268 2.07 -10.37 7.67
C GLY A 268 2.67 -11.17 8.83
N LYS A 269 2.33 -10.83 10.08
CA LYS A 269 2.84 -11.43 11.30
C LYS A 269 1.75 -12.12 12.10
N ASP A 270 2.14 -13.13 12.86
CA ASP A 270 1.32 -13.78 13.87
C ASP A 270 1.12 -12.80 15.04
N ILE A 271 -0.07 -12.82 15.65
CA ILE A 271 -0.38 -12.00 16.83
C ILE A 271 0.51 -12.33 18.04
N PHE A 272 1.08 -13.54 18.09
CA PHE A 272 2.01 -13.99 19.12
C PHE A 272 3.48 -13.65 18.80
N ASP A 273 3.80 -13.33 17.54
CA ASP A 273 5.09 -12.82 17.08
C ASP A 273 4.89 -11.51 16.29
N PRO A 274 4.48 -10.43 16.95
CA PRO A 274 4.13 -9.19 16.27
C PRO A 274 5.35 -8.53 15.65
N ILE A 275 5.09 -7.66 14.66
CA ILE A 275 6.12 -6.84 14.01
C ILE A 275 6.98 -6.10 15.03
N SER A 276 8.29 -6.03 14.77
CA SER A 276 9.30 -5.56 15.72
C SER A 276 10.40 -4.74 15.05
N ASP A 277 11.30 -4.15 15.85
CA ASP A 277 12.49 -3.46 15.33
C ASP A 277 13.40 -4.37 14.48
N ARG A 278 13.35 -5.69 14.66
CA ARG A 278 14.07 -6.64 13.79
C ARG A 278 13.55 -6.59 12.35
N ASP A 279 12.25 -6.46 12.19
CA ASP A 279 11.61 -6.34 10.88
C ASP A 279 11.94 -4.98 10.25
N LEU A 280 11.88 -3.91 11.04
CA LEU A 280 12.31 -2.58 10.61
C LEU A 280 13.77 -2.56 10.14
N GLU A 281 14.69 -3.19 10.88
CA GLU A 281 16.11 -3.26 10.48
C GLU A 281 16.31 -4.09 9.20
N ARG A 282 15.47 -5.09 8.94
CA ARG A 282 15.49 -5.85 7.69
C ARG A 282 15.08 -4.97 6.52
N THR A 283 13.95 -4.27 6.64
CA THR A 283 13.47 -3.34 5.62
C THR A 283 14.45 -2.18 5.39
N LEU A 284 15.06 -1.63 6.46
CA LEU A 284 16.11 -0.62 6.33
C LEU A 284 17.31 -1.12 5.50
N LYS A 285 17.76 -2.34 5.73
CA LYS A 285 18.84 -2.95 4.93
C LYS A 285 18.44 -3.13 3.46
N ALA A 286 17.17 -3.45 3.19
CA ALA A 286 16.67 -3.56 1.83
C ALA A 286 16.59 -2.21 1.14
N LEU A 287 16.11 -1.17 1.82
CA LEU A 287 16.11 0.22 1.33
C LEU A 287 17.54 0.72 1.04
N GLN A 288 18.49 0.45 1.91
CA GLN A 288 19.91 0.77 1.69
C GLN A 288 20.48 0.05 0.46
N ARG A 289 20.11 -1.22 0.24
CA ARG A 289 20.52 -1.99 -0.96
C ARG A 289 19.82 -1.52 -2.23
N ALA A 290 18.62 -0.99 -2.13
CA ALA A 290 17.92 -0.38 -3.24
C ALA A 290 18.65 0.88 -3.71
N ASN A 291 19.33 1.58 -2.80
CA ASN A 291 20.15 2.76 -3.04
C ASN A 291 19.43 3.85 -3.84
N ALA A 292 18.14 4.05 -3.54
CA ALA A 292 17.33 5.09 -4.16
C ALA A 292 17.87 6.48 -3.80
N GLN A 293 17.71 7.43 -4.71
CA GLN A 293 18.09 8.83 -4.46
C GLN A 293 17.00 9.57 -3.69
N LYS A 294 15.73 9.22 -3.90
CA LYS A 294 14.58 9.83 -3.24
C LYS A 294 13.66 8.78 -2.64
N VAL A 295 13.16 9.06 -1.42
CA VAL A 295 12.20 8.19 -0.72
C VAL A 295 11.08 9.06 -0.15
N LEU A 296 9.88 8.89 -0.67
CA LEU A 296 8.67 9.57 -0.22
C LEU A 296 7.82 8.59 0.59
N LEU A 297 7.87 8.72 1.91
CA LEU A 297 7.23 7.75 2.82
C LEU A 297 5.79 8.14 3.13
N SER A 298 4.89 7.20 3.01
CA SER A 298 3.56 7.31 3.59
C SER A 298 3.61 7.16 5.11
N ALA A 299 2.78 7.93 5.79
CA ALA A 299 2.66 7.87 7.24
C ALA A 299 1.44 7.07 7.72
N HIS A 300 0.55 6.63 6.81
CA HIS A 300 -0.72 6.00 7.19
C HIS A 300 -0.55 4.64 7.89
N ASP A 301 0.43 3.86 7.52
CA ASP A 301 0.64 2.47 7.92
C ASP A 301 1.86 2.24 8.83
N SER A 302 2.72 3.24 8.97
CA SER A 302 3.99 3.14 9.69
C SER A 302 4.01 4.06 10.92
N CYS A 303 4.58 3.60 12.04
CA CYS A 303 4.70 4.41 13.25
C CYS A 303 5.80 5.47 13.13
N ASP A 304 5.69 6.55 13.91
CA ASP A 304 6.68 7.65 13.88
C ASP A 304 8.10 7.19 14.19
N HIS A 305 8.26 6.20 15.08
CA HIS A 305 9.56 5.58 15.35
C HIS A 305 10.18 4.98 14.08
N ALA A 306 9.40 4.24 13.29
CA ALA A 306 9.88 3.65 12.05
C ALA A 306 10.24 4.73 11.01
N LEU A 307 9.37 5.73 10.83
CA LEU A 307 9.61 6.83 9.90
C LEU A 307 10.88 7.61 10.25
N GLN A 308 11.08 7.98 11.51
CA GLN A 308 12.28 8.67 12.00
C GLN A 308 13.55 7.83 11.82
N ARG A 309 13.47 6.51 12.10
CA ARG A 309 14.60 5.60 11.89
C ARG A 309 15.01 5.51 10.43
N ILE A 310 14.03 5.46 9.50
CA ILE A 310 14.29 5.44 8.06
C ILE A 310 14.92 6.77 7.63
N GLN A 311 14.34 7.91 8.01
CA GLN A 311 14.88 9.23 7.70
C GLN A 311 16.32 9.42 8.21
N GLY A 312 16.63 8.95 9.41
CA GLY A 312 17.95 9.11 10.01
C GLY A 312 19.02 8.12 9.52
N ARG A 313 18.64 7.07 8.79
CA ARG A 313 19.55 5.97 8.40
C ARG A 313 19.79 5.85 6.89
N LEU A 314 18.92 6.41 6.06
CA LEU A 314 19.12 6.44 4.61
C LEU A 314 19.97 7.65 4.22
N LYS A 315 20.75 7.48 3.15
CA LYS A 315 21.48 8.57 2.49
C LYS A 315 20.63 9.30 1.44
N ALA A 316 19.47 8.74 1.12
CA ALA A 316 18.50 9.31 0.21
C ALA A 316 17.91 10.61 0.76
N ASP A 317 17.37 11.44 -0.13
CA ASP A 317 16.44 12.50 0.23
C ASP A 317 15.11 11.85 0.67
N VAL A 318 14.80 11.93 1.98
CA VAL A 318 13.66 11.24 2.58
C VAL A 318 12.63 12.25 3.09
N GLU A 319 11.48 12.28 2.44
CA GLU A 319 10.34 13.12 2.82
C GLU A 319 9.15 12.25 3.27
N ILE A 320 8.27 12.83 4.08
CA ILE A 320 6.98 12.22 4.43
C ILE A 320 5.89 12.86 3.57
N LEU A 321 5.11 12.02 2.89
CA LEU A 321 4.01 12.43 2.04
C LEU A 321 2.96 13.21 2.82
N GLN A 322 2.39 14.25 2.18
CA GLN A 322 1.32 15.08 2.75
C GLN A 322 0.25 15.32 1.69
N ALA A 323 -1.02 15.12 2.05
CA ALA A 323 -2.15 15.44 1.18
C ALA A 323 -2.12 16.93 0.81
N GLY A 324 -2.34 17.23 -0.47
CA GLY A 324 -2.25 18.57 -1.03
C GLY A 324 -0.87 18.94 -1.59
N CYS A 325 0.18 18.12 -1.37
CA CYS A 325 1.50 18.31 -1.98
C CYS A 325 1.62 17.65 -3.35
N THR A 326 2.42 18.27 -4.21
CA THR A 326 2.89 17.70 -5.48
C THR A 326 4.40 17.50 -5.44
N TYR A 327 4.86 16.27 -5.63
CA TYR A 327 6.27 15.90 -5.66
C TYR A 327 6.69 15.69 -7.11
N CYS A 328 7.66 16.49 -7.58
CA CYS A 328 8.18 16.43 -8.93
C CYS A 328 9.46 15.59 -8.96
N LEU A 329 9.46 14.54 -9.78
CA LEU A 329 10.61 13.68 -10.06
C LEU A 329 11.08 13.96 -11.50
N VAL A 330 12.12 14.79 -11.63
CA VAL A 330 12.64 15.22 -12.94
C VAL A 330 14.12 14.89 -13.03
#